data_54bc82a6f7ae497c038efe17cae68417
#
_entry.id   54bc82a6f7ae497c038efe17cae68417
#
_cell.length_a   1.000
_cell.length_b   1.000
_cell.length_c   1.000
_cell.angle_alpha   90.00
_cell.angle_beta   90.00
_cell.angle_gamma   90.00
#
_symmetry.space_group_name_H-M   'P 1'
#
loop_
_entity.id
_entity.type
_entity.pdbx_description
1 polymer ?
#
loop_
_entity_poly.entity_id
_entity_poly.type
_entity_poly.pdbx_seq_one_letter_code
_entity_poly.pdbx_strand_id
1 'polypeptide(L)'
;YLKLKTGVEYIKIIYLSKMKTTQTSKSELLAGIQISLVKEDYEAEVTKALKDYQHKATMPGFRQGKVPFGMIKKMYGQAVLLEKINQKVSEALNNHIVENKLDVIGYPLPDMEQSQPNDLDNQEELNFYFEAALKPEIKVALKDHKINDFNIKASEEEIDRTIKSIQENNKVEDKEAELNEELFGKIFPGQEVKDVETFRSKVAVEMEKQYVLEAERMFYNKAVDQLVEEIKFDLPDTFLKRWIVENSEGKITAEDVEKNYENGYVKSLRWQLIEEALVKQSPELVIKEQEVRDFVRSMYFGHMDIETLDEETKKRLDDIIDAIIKDDNQRQNINNQLADKKLTAYLKENMSVTMVDTDYEGFVKAVLPQVELASEEKPKKSKAKKASKEETAE
;
A
#
# COMPACT_ATOMS: atom_id res chain seq x y z
N TYR A 1 -75.16 14.70 10.61
CA TYR A 1 -74.99 13.43 9.85
C TYR A 1 -73.56 13.21 9.55
N LEU A 2 -72.88 12.41 10.42
CA LEU A 2 -71.49 11.95 10.23
C LEU A 2 -71.52 10.74 9.31
N LYS A 3 -70.91 10.83 8.14
CA LYS A 3 -70.49 9.66 7.35
C LYS A 3 -69.15 9.17 7.82
N LEU A 4 -69.14 8.05 8.55
CA LEU A 4 -67.96 7.24 8.79
C LEU A 4 -67.47 6.62 7.47
N LYS A 5 -66.31 7.06 6.97
CA LYS A 5 -65.57 6.34 5.96
C LYS A 5 -64.66 5.34 6.69
N THR A 6 -64.96 4.08 6.53
CA THR A 6 -64.09 2.99 6.92
C THR A 6 -62.84 3.00 6.02
N GLY A 7 -61.78 3.64 6.51
CA GLY A 7 -60.43 3.50 5.95
C GLY A 7 -59.76 2.28 6.60
N VAL A 8 -59.55 1.25 5.82
CA VAL A 8 -58.66 0.17 6.18
C VAL A 8 -57.26 0.76 6.17
N GLU A 9 -56.74 1.15 7.33
CA GLU A 9 -55.33 1.42 7.50
C GLU A 9 -54.59 0.11 7.31
N TYR A 10 -53.89 -0.02 6.17
CA TYR A 10 -52.84 -1.00 6.02
C TYR A 10 -51.73 -0.62 6.99
N ILE A 11 -51.71 -1.24 8.17
CA ILE A 11 -50.55 -1.27 9.03
C ILE A 11 -49.49 -1.98 8.21
N LYS A 12 -48.61 -1.22 7.60
CA LYS A 12 -47.35 -1.70 7.02
C LYS A 12 -46.52 -2.18 8.20
N ILE A 13 -46.67 -3.45 8.57
CA ILE A 13 -45.77 -4.09 9.53
C ILE A 13 -44.39 -4.03 8.86
N ILE A 14 -43.60 -3.05 9.26
CA ILE A 14 -42.18 -3.03 8.99
C ILE A 14 -41.68 -4.21 9.83
N TYR A 15 -41.43 -5.35 9.16
CA TYR A 15 -40.63 -6.42 9.76
C TYR A 15 -39.24 -5.80 9.99
N LEU A 16 -39.01 -5.34 11.21
CA LEU A 16 -37.64 -5.10 11.68
C LEU A 16 -36.91 -6.43 11.55
N SER A 17 -35.89 -6.47 10.74
CA SER A 17 -34.96 -7.59 10.67
C SER A 17 -34.67 -8.06 12.09
N LYS A 18 -34.85 -9.35 12.36
CA LYS A 18 -34.52 -9.96 13.64
C LYS A 18 -33.04 -10.32 13.71
N MET A 19 -32.29 -10.02 12.67
CA MET A 19 -30.85 -10.21 12.61
C MET A 19 -30.19 -9.57 13.83
N LYS A 20 -29.50 -10.39 14.61
CA LYS A 20 -28.86 -9.98 15.86
C LYS A 20 -27.35 -10.08 15.71
N THR A 21 -26.65 -8.99 15.99
CA THR A 21 -25.20 -9.00 16.08
C THR A 21 -24.78 -8.71 17.51
N THR A 22 -23.89 -9.53 18.05
CA THR A 22 -23.31 -9.35 19.40
C THR A 22 -21.81 -9.36 19.32
N GLN A 23 -21.18 -8.51 20.14
CA GLN A 23 -19.74 -8.42 20.25
C GLN A 23 -19.29 -8.91 21.62
N THR A 24 -18.21 -9.67 21.64
CA THR A 24 -17.51 -10.11 22.85
C THR A 24 -16.04 -9.71 22.76
N SER A 25 -15.42 -9.42 23.89
CA SER A 25 -13.98 -9.22 23.91
C SER A 25 -13.29 -10.56 24.15
N LYS A 26 -12.43 -10.98 23.23
CA LYS A 26 -11.56 -12.16 23.42
C LYS A 26 -10.24 -11.78 24.08
N SER A 27 -9.68 -10.62 23.69
CA SER A 27 -8.54 -9.97 24.32
C SER A 27 -8.61 -8.45 24.07
N GLU A 28 -7.62 -7.71 24.53
CA GLU A 28 -7.53 -6.26 24.30
C GLU A 28 -7.51 -5.91 22.79
N LEU A 29 -6.87 -6.75 21.98
CA LEU A 29 -6.68 -6.55 20.54
C LEU A 29 -7.49 -7.52 19.67
N LEU A 30 -8.41 -8.29 20.25
CA LEU A 30 -9.21 -9.27 19.51
C LEU A 30 -10.66 -9.26 19.95
N ALA A 31 -11.55 -8.88 19.07
CA ALA A 31 -12.99 -8.92 19.27
C ALA A 31 -13.60 -10.18 18.62
N GLY A 32 -14.51 -10.83 19.35
CA GLY A 32 -15.41 -11.83 18.80
C GLY A 32 -16.71 -11.17 18.34
N ILE A 33 -17.20 -11.52 17.16
CA ILE A 33 -18.46 -11.01 16.62
C ILE A 33 -19.33 -12.21 16.25
N GLN A 34 -20.51 -12.28 16.86
CA GLN A 34 -21.51 -13.28 16.54
C GLN A 34 -22.64 -12.64 15.74
N ILE A 35 -23.02 -13.26 14.64
CA ILE A 35 -24.14 -12.85 13.80
C ILE A 35 -25.14 -14.01 13.80
N SER A 36 -26.37 -13.71 14.23
CA SER A 36 -27.49 -14.66 14.24
C SER A 36 -28.49 -14.24 13.19
N LEU A 37 -28.82 -15.16 12.27
CA LEU A 37 -29.79 -14.99 11.21
C LEU A 37 -30.98 -15.94 11.44
N VAL A 38 -32.17 -15.43 11.31
CA VAL A 38 -33.39 -16.22 11.22
C VAL A 38 -33.87 -16.29 9.78
N LYS A 39 -34.72 -17.25 9.47
CA LYS A 39 -35.19 -17.52 8.11
C LYS A 39 -35.83 -16.31 7.44
N GLU A 40 -36.52 -15.50 8.22
CA GLU A 40 -37.17 -14.27 7.77
C GLU A 40 -36.18 -13.21 7.21
N ASP A 41 -34.93 -13.26 7.63
CA ASP A 41 -33.89 -12.29 7.22
C ASP A 41 -33.44 -12.51 5.76
N TYR A 42 -33.53 -13.73 5.23
CA TYR A 42 -33.01 -14.07 3.90
C TYR A 42 -34.02 -14.73 2.95
N GLU A 43 -35.13 -15.33 3.43
CA GLU A 43 -36.06 -16.13 2.61
C GLU A 43 -36.67 -15.33 1.45
N ALA A 44 -37.02 -14.07 1.69
CA ALA A 44 -37.60 -13.19 0.66
C ALA A 44 -36.60 -12.96 -0.49
N GLU A 45 -35.34 -12.73 -0.18
CA GLU A 45 -34.28 -12.51 -1.17
C GLU A 45 -33.93 -13.78 -1.92
N VAL A 46 -33.85 -14.91 -1.24
CA VAL A 46 -33.67 -16.24 -1.85
C VAL A 46 -34.79 -16.52 -2.86
N THR A 47 -36.05 -16.28 -2.45
CA THR A 47 -37.21 -16.49 -3.33
C THR A 47 -37.17 -15.57 -4.55
N LYS A 48 -36.78 -14.30 -4.36
CA LYS A 48 -36.63 -13.33 -5.45
C LYS A 48 -35.55 -13.79 -6.43
N ALA A 49 -34.35 -14.12 -5.91
CA ALA A 49 -33.25 -14.59 -6.73
C ALA A 49 -33.61 -15.86 -7.53
N LEU A 50 -34.27 -16.83 -6.92
CA LEU A 50 -34.74 -18.03 -7.63
C LEU A 50 -35.76 -17.72 -8.74
N LYS A 51 -36.64 -16.72 -8.56
CA LYS A 51 -37.56 -16.25 -9.61
C LYS A 51 -36.78 -15.57 -10.76
N ASP A 52 -35.75 -14.78 -10.45
CA ASP A 52 -34.87 -14.16 -11.45
C ASP A 52 -34.13 -15.23 -12.26
N TYR A 53 -33.59 -16.28 -11.59
CA TYR A 53 -33.03 -17.46 -12.25
C TYR A 53 -34.06 -18.16 -13.14
N GLN A 54 -35.31 -18.34 -12.68
CA GLN A 54 -36.38 -18.93 -13.46
C GLN A 54 -36.63 -18.18 -14.77
N HIS A 55 -36.62 -16.84 -14.72
CA HIS A 55 -36.85 -16.01 -15.93
C HIS A 55 -35.70 -16.14 -16.95
N LYS A 56 -34.49 -16.39 -16.51
CA LYS A 56 -33.30 -16.52 -17.36
C LYS A 56 -33.03 -17.96 -17.79
N ALA A 57 -33.56 -18.93 -17.07
CA ALA A 57 -33.23 -20.34 -17.27
C ALA A 57 -33.72 -20.85 -18.63
N THR A 58 -32.80 -21.52 -19.32
CA THR A 58 -33.08 -22.29 -20.55
C THR A 58 -32.86 -23.76 -20.26
N MET A 59 -33.86 -24.59 -20.48
CA MET A 59 -33.78 -26.04 -20.19
C MET A 59 -34.44 -26.84 -21.33
N PRO A 60 -33.86 -27.98 -21.74
CA PRO A 60 -34.47 -28.86 -22.74
C PRO A 60 -35.91 -29.23 -22.36
N GLY A 61 -36.86 -29.06 -23.30
CA GLY A 61 -38.27 -29.31 -23.10
C GLY A 61 -39.09 -28.16 -22.53
N PHE A 62 -38.47 -27.04 -22.17
CA PHE A 62 -39.15 -25.84 -21.69
C PHE A 62 -38.74 -24.59 -22.48
N ARG A 63 -39.73 -23.72 -22.74
CA ARG A 63 -39.43 -22.38 -23.26
C ARG A 63 -38.72 -21.55 -22.17
N GLN A 64 -37.77 -20.69 -22.58
CA GLN A 64 -37.07 -19.79 -21.66
C GLN A 64 -38.06 -19.06 -20.74
N GLY A 65 -37.76 -19.06 -19.43
CA GLY A 65 -38.59 -18.46 -18.40
C GLY A 65 -39.87 -19.23 -18.04
N LYS A 66 -40.09 -20.44 -18.61
CA LYS A 66 -41.26 -21.29 -18.33
C LYS A 66 -40.92 -22.60 -17.63
N VAL A 67 -39.69 -22.72 -17.14
CA VAL A 67 -39.27 -23.84 -16.30
C VAL A 67 -40.06 -23.80 -14.99
N PRO A 68 -40.63 -24.92 -14.49
CA PRO A 68 -41.35 -24.93 -13.23
C PRO A 68 -40.44 -24.47 -12.07
N PHE A 69 -40.96 -23.62 -11.18
CA PHE A 69 -40.21 -23.07 -10.05
C PHE A 69 -39.59 -24.12 -9.14
N GLY A 70 -40.35 -25.27 -8.91
CA GLY A 70 -39.84 -26.40 -8.13
C GLY A 70 -38.58 -27.05 -8.71
N MET A 71 -38.42 -27.07 -10.04
CA MET A 71 -37.20 -27.55 -10.72
C MET A 71 -36.05 -26.59 -10.50
N ILE A 72 -36.31 -25.29 -10.65
CA ILE A 72 -35.29 -24.24 -10.38
C ILE A 72 -34.84 -24.34 -8.92
N LYS A 73 -35.76 -24.43 -7.97
CA LYS A 73 -35.43 -24.56 -6.55
C LYS A 73 -34.61 -25.85 -6.28
N LYS A 74 -34.91 -26.94 -6.94
CA LYS A 74 -34.15 -28.19 -6.78
C LYS A 74 -32.73 -28.08 -7.34
N MET A 75 -32.54 -27.36 -8.42
CA MET A 75 -31.22 -27.23 -9.12
C MET A 75 -30.33 -26.17 -8.49
N TYR A 76 -30.92 -25.04 -8.13
CA TYR A 76 -30.14 -23.85 -7.72
C TYR A 76 -30.43 -23.42 -6.27
N GLY A 77 -31.42 -24.01 -5.62
CA GLY A 77 -31.93 -23.56 -4.32
C GLY A 77 -30.87 -23.48 -3.25
N GLN A 78 -30.04 -24.52 -3.12
CA GLN A 78 -28.98 -24.54 -2.11
C GLN A 78 -27.88 -23.55 -2.39
N ALA A 79 -27.45 -23.41 -3.64
CA ALA A 79 -26.41 -22.45 -4.02
C ALA A 79 -26.88 -21.01 -3.79
N VAL A 80 -28.13 -20.69 -4.20
CA VAL A 80 -28.73 -19.36 -3.98
C VAL A 80 -28.96 -19.09 -2.49
N LEU A 81 -29.37 -20.09 -1.72
CA LEU A 81 -29.52 -19.96 -0.26
C LEU A 81 -28.19 -19.58 0.40
N LEU A 82 -27.12 -20.32 0.11
CA LEU A 82 -25.77 -20.03 0.63
C LEU A 82 -25.27 -18.66 0.21
N GLU A 83 -25.48 -18.29 -1.07
CA GLU A 83 -25.10 -16.96 -1.57
C GLU A 83 -25.78 -15.84 -0.78
N LYS A 84 -27.09 -15.95 -0.55
CA LYS A 84 -27.86 -14.92 0.15
C LYS A 84 -27.55 -14.86 1.64
N ILE A 85 -27.32 -16.02 2.31
CA ILE A 85 -26.86 -16.08 3.69
C ILE A 85 -25.50 -15.39 3.80
N ASN A 86 -24.53 -15.74 2.96
CA ASN A 86 -23.20 -15.11 2.97
C ASN A 86 -23.26 -13.59 2.73
N GLN A 87 -24.12 -13.15 1.82
CA GLN A 87 -24.36 -11.74 1.59
C GLN A 87 -24.87 -11.03 2.84
N LYS A 88 -25.89 -11.61 3.52
CA LYS A 88 -26.46 -11.05 4.76
C LYS A 88 -25.46 -11.02 5.91
N VAL A 89 -24.69 -12.09 6.06
CA VAL A 89 -23.63 -12.16 7.08
C VAL A 89 -22.60 -11.06 6.84
N SER A 90 -22.13 -10.91 5.60
CA SER A 90 -21.15 -9.86 5.25
C SER A 90 -21.70 -8.44 5.45
N GLU A 91 -22.96 -8.20 5.07
CA GLU A 91 -23.64 -6.91 5.32
C GLU A 91 -23.72 -6.62 6.83
N ALA A 92 -24.14 -7.62 7.64
CA ALA A 92 -24.25 -7.46 9.08
C ALA A 92 -22.90 -7.19 9.75
N LEU A 93 -21.87 -7.92 9.33
CA LEU A 93 -20.50 -7.76 9.84
C LEU A 93 -19.98 -6.36 9.56
N ASN A 94 -20.09 -5.91 8.32
CA ASN A 94 -19.66 -4.57 7.91
C ASN A 94 -20.44 -3.47 8.65
N ASN A 95 -21.75 -3.58 8.74
CA ASN A 95 -22.59 -2.63 9.45
C ASN A 95 -22.18 -2.55 10.93
N HIS A 96 -21.95 -3.70 11.57
CA HIS A 96 -21.51 -3.76 12.96
C HIS A 96 -20.18 -3.04 13.20
N ILE A 97 -19.19 -3.25 12.31
CA ILE A 97 -17.88 -2.57 12.37
C ILE A 97 -18.05 -1.06 12.24
N VAL A 98 -18.85 -0.60 11.27
CA VAL A 98 -19.06 0.83 11.01
C VAL A 98 -19.86 1.50 12.14
N GLU A 99 -20.97 0.91 12.57
CA GLU A 99 -21.84 1.47 13.62
C GLU A 99 -21.14 1.57 14.97
N ASN A 100 -20.33 0.57 15.31
CA ASN A 100 -19.55 0.56 16.55
C ASN A 100 -18.18 1.25 16.40
N LYS A 101 -17.86 1.78 15.23
CA LYS A 101 -16.59 2.47 14.93
C LYS A 101 -15.38 1.60 15.32
N LEU A 102 -15.45 0.31 15.03
CA LEU A 102 -14.34 -0.60 15.32
C LEU A 102 -13.19 -0.34 14.35
N ASP A 103 -12.05 0.03 14.89
CA ASP A 103 -10.83 0.25 14.11
C ASP A 103 -10.11 -1.09 13.95
N VAL A 104 -10.39 -1.80 12.87
CA VAL A 104 -9.94 -3.19 12.66
C VAL A 104 -8.70 -3.26 11.76
N ILE A 105 -7.87 -4.29 11.98
CA ILE A 105 -6.74 -4.65 11.10
C ILE A 105 -7.23 -5.73 10.14
N GLY A 106 -7.30 -5.40 8.87
CA GLY A 106 -7.76 -6.33 7.83
C GLY A 106 -9.24 -6.68 7.95
N TYR A 107 -9.63 -7.80 7.33
CA TYR A 107 -11.00 -8.32 7.37
C TYR A 107 -11.15 -9.31 8.53
N PRO A 108 -12.30 -9.33 9.24
CA PRO A 108 -12.58 -10.37 10.23
C PRO A 108 -12.54 -11.77 9.61
N LEU A 109 -12.01 -12.74 10.34
CA LEU A 109 -11.96 -14.12 9.95
C LEU A 109 -13.01 -14.95 10.68
N PRO A 110 -13.51 -16.06 10.09
CA PRO A 110 -14.35 -17.01 10.81
C PRO A 110 -13.62 -17.54 12.05
N ASP A 111 -14.33 -17.58 13.18
CA ASP A 111 -13.85 -18.20 14.40
C ASP A 111 -14.06 -19.71 14.30
N MET A 112 -12.98 -20.43 14.03
CA MET A 112 -13.03 -21.88 13.82
C MET A 112 -13.29 -22.68 15.10
N GLU A 113 -13.06 -22.09 16.28
CA GLU A 113 -13.32 -22.76 17.56
C GLU A 113 -14.80 -22.72 17.94
N GLN A 114 -15.48 -21.62 17.65
CA GLN A 114 -16.89 -21.44 17.98
C GLN A 114 -17.83 -21.80 16.83
N SER A 115 -17.34 -21.83 15.59
CA SER A 115 -18.16 -22.12 14.42
C SER A 115 -18.49 -23.62 14.36
N GLN A 116 -19.74 -23.94 14.61
CA GLN A 116 -20.31 -25.27 14.31
C GLN A 116 -20.95 -25.26 12.93
N PRO A 117 -20.95 -26.37 12.18
CA PRO A 117 -21.68 -26.44 10.93
C PRO A 117 -23.17 -26.11 11.14
N ASN A 118 -23.66 -25.07 10.45
CA ASN A 118 -25.09 -24.76 10.48
C ASN A 118 -25.90 -25.78 9.66
N ASP A 119 -26.94 -26.32 10.24
CA ASP A 119 -27.94 -27.12 9.49
C ASP A 119 -28.99 -26.18 8.88
N LEU A 120 -28.73 -25.79 7.62
CA LEU A 120 -29.56 -24.83 6.90
C LEU A 120 -31.00 -25.24 6.71
N ASP A 121 -31.30 -26.51 6.80
CA ASP A 121 -32.65 -27.06 6.57
C ASP A 121 -33.46 -27.16 7.87
N ASN A 122 -32.83 -27.42 9.01
CA ASN A 122 -33.52 -27.79 10.26
C ASN A 122 -33.32 -26.76 11.40
N GLN A 123 -32.33 -25.85 11.31
CA GLN A 123 -32.12 -24.83 12.34
C GLN A 123 -33.05 -23.62 12.12
N GLU A 124 -33.67 -23.15 13.20
CA GLU A 124 -34.48 -21.93 13.20
C GLU A 124 -33.60 -20.67 13.19
N GLU A 125 -32.42 -20.75 13.78
CA GLU A 125 -31.45 -19.66 13.89
C GLU A 125 -30.07 -20.18 13.49
N LEU A 126 -29.43 -19.47 12.52
CA LEU A 126 -28.09 -19.74 12.03
C LEU A 126 -27.11 -18.80 12.73
N ASN A 127 -26.06 -19.36 13.33
CA ASN A 127 -25.07 -18.60 14.07
C ASN A 127 -23.72 -18.64 13.36
N PHE A 128 -23.16 -17.45 13.14
CA PHE A 128 -21.85 -17.25 12.52
C PHE A 128 -20.96 -16.47 13.47
N TYR A 129 -19.76 -16.99 13.68
CA TYR A 129 -18.79 -16.41 14.61
C TYR A 129 -17.57 -15.92 13.85
N PHE A 130 -17.15 -14.71 14.15
CA PHE A 130 -15.98 -14.08 13.55
C PHE A 130 -15.05 -13.55 14.63
N GLU A 131 -13.77 -13.47 14.27
CA GLU A 131 -12.73 -12.76 15.01
C GLU A 131 -12.29 -11.54 14.22
N ALA A 132 -12.15 -10.41 14.88
CA ALA A 132 -11.67 -9.17 14.29
C ALA A 132 -10.48 -8.67 15.11
N ALA A 133 -9.34 -8.49 14.46
CA ALA A 133 -8.19 -7.82 15.07
C ALA A 133 -8.45 -6.32 15.20
N LEU A 134 -8.26 -5.77 16.39
CA LEU A 134 -8.41 -4.35 16.66
C LEU A 134 -7.06 -3.64 16.56
N LYS A 135 -7.05 -2.42 16.04
CA LYS A 135 -5.86 -1.59 16.03
C LYS A 135 -5.51 -1.12 17.43
N PRO A 136 -4.24 -1.20 17.83
CA PRO A 136 -3.79 -0.65 19.10
C PRO A 136 -3.86 0.89 19.09
N GLU A 137 -3.99 1.50 20.27
CA GLU A 137 -3.83 2.96 20.42
C GLU A 137 -2.34 3.31 20.37
N ILE A 138 -1.92 4.05 19.35
CA ILE A 138 -0.52 4.43 19.13
C ILE A 138 -0.38 5.94 19.29
N LYS A 139 0.54 6.36 20.17
CA LYS A 139 0.93 7.76 20.34
C LYS A 139 2.38 7.93 19.86
N VAL A 140 2.58 8.80 18.90
CA VAL A 140 3.89 9.07 18.32
C VAL A 140 4.39 10.42 18.80
N ALA A 141 5.51 10.42 19.54
CA ALA A 141 6.18 11.62 20.02
C ALA A 141 7.48 11.85 19.23
N LEU A 142 7.37 12.37 18.00
CA LEU A 142 8.48 12.48 17.05
C LEU A 142 9.72 13.22 17.60
N LYS A 143 9.53 14.20 18.49
CA LYS A 143 10.65 14.99 19.09
C LYS A 143 11.61 14.15 19.95
N ASP A 144 11.16 13.00 20.44
CA ASP A 144 11.97 12.11 21.26
C ASP A 144 12.97 11.29 20.44
N HIS A 145 12.73 11.21 19.12
CA HIS A 145 13.56 10.44 18.19
C HIS A 145 14.60 11.34 17.51
N LYS A 146 15.87 10.97 17.65
CA LYS A 146 17.02 11.69 17.09
C LYS A 146 17.51 11.01 15.82
N ILE A 147 17.67 11.76 14.74
CA ILE A 147 18.11 11.24 13.45
C ILE A 147 19.09 12.20 12.77
N ASN A 148 20.03 11.67 12.02
CA ASN A 148 20.92 12.47 11.18
C ASN A 148 20.31 12.64 9.79
N ASP A 149 20.35 13.88 9.28
CA ASP A 149 20.15 14.20 7.87
C ASP A 149 21.47 14.71 7.28
N PHE A 150 21.67 14.60 5.98
CA PHE A 150 22.95 14.85 5.34
C PHE A 150 22.86 15.98 4.32
N ASN A 151 23.78 16.94 4.43
CA ASN A 151 24.02 17.95 3.41
C ASN A 151 25.27 17.51 2.64
N ILE A 152 25.07 16.93 1.46
CA ILE A 152 26.13 16.31 0.67
C ILE A 152 26.62 17.31 -0.38
N LYS A 153 27.92 17.59 -0.33
CA LYS A 153 28.57 18.46 -1.32
C LYS A 153 29.42 17.63 -2.27
N ALA A 154 29.40 18.02 -3.56
CA ALA A 154 30.27 17.39 -4.54
C ALA A 154 31.73 17.78 -4.29
N SER A 155 32.62 16.80 -4.09
CA SER A 155 34.06 17.03 -3.98
C SER A 155 34.67 17.35 -5.35
N GLU A 156 35.80 18.05 -5.36
CA GLU A 156 36.52 18.36 -6.62
C GLU A 156 36.90 17.09 -7.38
N GLU A 157 37.27 16.03 -6.66
CA GLU A 157 37.61 14.76 -7.29
C GLU A 157 36.41 14.07 -7.97
N GLU A 158 35.21 14.20 -7.39
CA GLU A 158 33.98 13.67 -7.99
C GLU A 158 33.55 14.49 -9.21
N ILE A 159 33.66 15.81 -9.14
CA ILE A 159 33.43 16.73 -10.27
C ILE A 159 34.38 16.37 -11.42
N ASP A 160 35.66 16.18 -11.17
CA ASP A 160 36.65 15.80 -12.17
C ASP A 160 36.34 14.45 -12.81
N ARG A 161 35.98 13.44 -12.01
CA ARG A 161 35.57 12.12 -12.49
C ARG A 161 34.32 12.20 -13.37
N THR A 162 33.33 13.00 -12.96
CA THR A 162 32.10 13.20 -13.71
C THR A 162 32.34 13.89 -15.03
N ILE A 163 33.16 14.96 -15.04
CA ILE A 163 33.55 15.67 -16.27
C ILE A 163 34.30 14.74 -17.21
N LYS A 164 35.22 13.95 -16.71
CA LYS A 164 35.92 12.94 -17.52
C LYS A 164 34.98 11.92 -18.12
N SER A 165 34.03 11.45 -17.35
CA SER A 165 32.97 10.53 -17.85
C SER A 165 32.11 11.20 -18.94
N ILE A 166 31.78 12.49 -18.79
CA ILE A 166 31.05 13.27 -19.80
C ILE A 166 31.89 13.33 -21.09
N GLN A 167 33.19 13.64 -21.00
CA GLN A 167 34.09 13.68 -22.16
C GLN A 167 34.21 12.30 -22.85
N GLU A 168 34.33 11.23 -22.06
CA GLU A 168 34.40 9.86 -22.57
C GLU A 168 33.10 9.41 -23.25
N ASN A 169 31.96 9.79 -22.73
CA ASN A 169 30.64 9.44 -23.30
C ASN A 169 30.30 10.26 -24.57
N ASN A 170 31.02 11.37 -24.79
CA ASN A 170 30.84 12.23 -25.96
C ASN A 170 32.04 12.21 -26.91
N LYS A 171 32.77 11.09 -26.97
CA LYS A 171 33.92 10.89 -27.86
C LYS A 171 33.57 11.21 -29.33
N VAL A 172 34.51 11.87 -30.02
CA VAL A 172 34.47 12.13 -31.45
C VAL A 172 35.70 11.44 -32.04
N GLU A 173 35.53 10.59 -33.02
CA GLU A 173 36.60 9.80 -33.68
C GLU A 173 37.57 9.11 -32.69
N ASP A 174 37.01 8.42 -31.67
CA ASP A 174 37.73 7.71 -30.59
C ASP A 174 38.60 8.65 -29.68
N LYS A 175 38.46 9.95 -29.76
CA LYS A 175 39.09 10.93 -28.87
C LYS A 175 38.08 11.47 -27.88
N GLU A 176 38.50 11.66 -26.62
CA GLU A 176 37.70 12.33 -25.61
C GLU A 176 37.24 13.71 -26.11
N ALA A 177 35.98 14.06 -25.84
CA ALA A 177 35.46 15.36 -26.26
C ALA A 177 36.21 16.49 -25.55
N GLU A 178 36.55 17.56 -26.31
CA GLU A 178 37.14 18.75 -25.72
C GLU A 178 36.13 19.54 -24.91
N LEU A 179 36.59 20.14 -23.80
CA LEU A 179 35.77 21.06 -22.99
C LEU A 179 35.60 22.39 -23.70
N ASN A 180 34.59 22.50 -24.53
CA ASN A 180 34.27 23.66 -25.34
C ASN A 180 32.78 23.98 -25.33
N GLU A 181 32.39 25.12 -25.88
CA GLU A 181 31.00 25.59 -25.91
C GLU A 181 30.03 24.58 -26.59
N GLU A 182 30.50 23.79 -27.56
CA GLU A 182 29.68 22.80 -28.22
C GLU A 182 29.28 21.66 -27.27
N LEU A 183 30.26 21.12 -26.50
CA LEU A 183 29.99 20.11 -25.47
C LEU A 183 29.12 20.68 -24.36
N PHE A 184 29.41 21.91 -23.92
CA PHE A 184 28.64 22.55 -22.85
C PHE A 184 27.17 22.74 -23.23
N GLY A 185 26.90 23.21 -24.46
CA GLY A 185 25.55 23.39 -24.99
C GLY A 185 24.80 22.04 -25.18
N LYS A 186 25.53 20.96 -25.44
CA LYS A 186 24.97 19.64 -25.55
C LYS A 186 24.55 19.10 -24.18
N ILE A 187 25.35 19.34 -23.14
CA ILE A 187 25.06 18.84 -21.76
C ILE A 187 24.02 19.74 -21.07
N PHE A 188 24.08 21.05 -21.27
CA PHE A 188 23.17 22.03 -20.67
C PHE A 188 22.41 22.83 -21.76
N PRO A 189 21.48 22.20 -22.49
CA PRO A 189 20.75 22.84 -23.56
C PRO A 189 19.94 24.03 -23.05
N GLY A 190 20.03 25.15 -23.79
CA GLY A 190 19.31 26.38 -23.42
C GLY A 190 19.93 27.21 -22.28
N GLN A 191 21.09 26.81 -21.77
CA GLN A 191 21.81 27.54 -20.74
C GLN A 191 23.10 28.16 -21.32
N GLU A 192 23.42 29.41 -20.96
CA GLU A 192 24.69 30.01 -21.34
C GLU A 192 25.83 29.45 -20.47
N VAL A 193 26.70 28.63 -21.08
CA VAL A 193 27.92 28.09 -20.47
C VAL A 193 29.08 28.37 -21.44
N LYS A 194 29.95 29.32 -21.09
CA LYS A 194 30.98 29.81 -22.00
C LYS A 194 32.39 29.36 -21.61
N ASP A 195 32.60 28.95 -20.40
CA ASP A 195 33.92 28.59 -19.87
C ASP A 195 33.85 27.33 -19.02
N VAL A 196 35.01 26.72 -18.79
CA VAL A 196 35.20 25.51 -18.05
C VAL A 196 34.77 25.64 -16.57
N GLU A 197 35.00 26.79 -15.95
CA GLU A 197 34.70 27.06 -14.56
C GLU A 197 33.18 27.08 -14.33
N THR A 198 32.44 27.78 -15.20
CA THR A 198 30.96 27.78 -15.21
C THR A 198 30.42 26.38 -15.47
N PHE A 199 31.04 25.62 -16.39
CA PHE A 199 30.64 24.22 -16.65
C PHE A 199 30.83 23.35 -15.43
N ARG A 200 31.98 23.39 -14.75
CA ARG A 200 32.27 22.67 -13.51
C ARG A 200 31.26 23.01 -12.42
N SER A 201 30.98 24.28 -12.20
CA SER A 201 29.99 24.72 -11.22
C SER A 201 28.60 24.17 -11.51
N LYS A 202 28.17 24.13 -12.77
CA LYS A 202 26.88 23.56 -13.15
C LYS A 202 26.84 22.05 -12.98
N VAL A 203 27.92 21.33 -13.31
CA VAL A 203 28.06 19.89 -13.05
C VAL A 203 27.93 19.61 -11.55
N ALA A 204 28.64 20.38 -10.72
CA ALA A 204 28.55 20.26 -9.26
C ALA A 204 27.11 20.46 -8.76
N VAL A 205 26.44 21.51 -9.20
CA VAL A 205 25.03 21.78 -8.83
C VAL A 205 24.09 20.63 -9.24
N GLU A 206 24.30 20.05 -10.42
CA GLU A 206 23.46 18.96 -10.89
C GLU A 206 23.73 17.66 -10.11
N MET A 207 25.00 17.38 -9.74
CA MET A 207 25.36 16.28 -8.85
C MET A 207 24.72 16.49 -7.47
N GLU A 208 24.85 17.67 -6.88
CA GLU A 208 24.27 17.98 -5.56
C GLU A 208 22.74 17.85 -5.54
N LYS A 209 22.02 18.16 -6.62
CA LYS A 209 20.58 17.90 -6.75
C LYS A 209 20.25 16.41 -6.63
N GLN A 210 21.05 15.53 -7.25
CA GLN A 210 20.88 14.09 -7.15
C GLN A 210 21.19 13.63 -5.71
N TYR A 211 22.22 14.16 -5.08
CA TYR A 211 22.57 13.83 -3.70
C TYR A 211 21.48 14.24 -2.72
N VAL A 212 20.81 15.37 -2.93
CA VAL A 212 19.65 15.78 -2.11
C VAL A 212 18.54 14.72 -2.16
N LEU A 213 18.20 14.23 -3.36
CA LEU A 213 17.17 13.19 -3.51
C LEU A 213 17.57 11.87 -2.82
N GLU A 214 18.85 11.51 -2.91
CA GLU A 214 19.36 10.31 -2.27
C GLU A 214 19.39 10.45 -0.74
N ALA A 215 19.82 11.60 -0.23
CA ALA A 215 19.77 11.91 1.20
C ALA A 215 18.34 11.89 1.74
N GLU A 216 17.38 12.48 1.02
CA GLU A 216 15.96 12.46 1.41
C GLU A 216 15.40 11.03 1.49
N ARG A 217 15.68 10.20 0.49
CA ARG A 217 15.25 8.80 0.50
C ARG A 217 15.87 8.03 1.65
N MET A 218 17.15 8.29 1.93
CA MET A 218 17.84 7.63 3.03
C MET A 218 17.35 8.10 4.39
N PHE A 219 17.11 9.40 4.54
CA PHE A 219 16.49 9.96 5.74
C PHE A 219 15.15 9.27 6.03
N TYR A 220 14.27 9.20 5.01
CA TYR A 220 12.97 8.56 5.14
C TYR A 220 13.10 7.10 5.59
N ASN A 221 13.92 6.30 4.91
CA ASN A 221 14.11 4.89 5.27
C ASN A 221 14.62 4.72 6.69
N LYS A 222 15.62 5.51 7.11
CA LYS A 222 16.15 5.47 8.48
C LYS A 222 15.11 5.92 9.52
N ALA A 223 14.34 6.95 9.22
CA ALA A 223 13.26 7.40 10.10
C ALA A 223 12.21 6.31 10.29
N VAL A 224 11.78 5.66 9.21
CA VAL A 224 10.84 4.53 9.25
C VAL A 224 11.40 3.38 10.08
N ASP A 225 12.63 2.95 9.81
CA ASP A 225 13.28 1.86 10.54
C ASP A 225 13.36 2.17 12.04
N GLN A 226 13.81 3.37 12.39
CA GLN A 226 13.93 3.82 13.77
C GLN A 226 12.57 3.88 14.48
N LEU A 227 11.56 4.46 13.85
CA LEU A 227 10.22 4.56 14.46
C LEU A 227 9.60 3.18 14.67
N VAL A 228 9.76 2.25 13.73
CA VAL A 228 9.28 0.86 13.86
C VAL A 228 10.03 0.12 14.98
N GLU A 229 11.33 0.39 15.17
CA GLU A 229 12.13 -0.22 16.22
C GLU A 229 11.85 0.37 17.61
N GLU A 230 11.63 1.67 17.72
CA GLU A 230 11.50 2.36 19.00
C GLU A 230 10.06 2.42 19.52
N ILE A 231 9.05 2.54 18.62
CA ILE A 231 7.64 2.57 19.00
C ILE A 231 7.13 1.15 19.16
N LYS A 232 6.99 0.71 20.41
CA LYS A 232 6.51 -0.64 20.75
C LYS A 232 5.02 -0.63 21.08
N PHE A 233 4.29 -1.54 20.49
CA PHE A 233 2.91 -1.87 20.78
C PHE A 233 2.65 -3.33 20.44
N ASP A 234 1.67 -3.91 21.11
CA ASP A 234 1.30 -5.30 20.88
C ASP A 234 0.45 -5.46 19.62
N LEU A 235 0.54 -6.63 19.00
CA LEU A 235 -0.25 -7.05 17.85
C LEU A 235 -0.87 -8.42 18.15
N PRO A 236 -2.05 -8.74 17.57
CA PRO A 236 -2.65 -10.06 17.70
C PRO A 236 -1.99 -11.07 16.75
N ASP A 237 -0.73 -11.43 17.00
CA ASP A 237 0.15 -12.17 16.08
C ASP A 237 -0.45 -13.49 15.61
N THR A 238 -1.09 -14.25 16.49
CA THR A 238 -1.74 -15.53 16.14
C THR A 238 -2.85 -15.31 15.09
N PHE A 239 -3.66 -14.27 15.27
CA PHE A 239 -4.69 -13.91 14.30
C PHE A 239 -4.06 -13.42 12.98
N LEU A 240 -3.05 -12.55 13.04
CA LEU A 240 -2.41 -11.98 11.86
C LEU A 240 -1.72 -13.05 11.00
N LYS A 241 -1.03 -14.01 11.61
CA LYS A 241 -0.42 -15.13 10.88
C LYS A 241 -1.47 -15.94 10.13
N ARG A 242 -2.59 -16.26 10.77
CA ARG A 242 -3.73 -16.94 10.13
C ARG A 242 -4.33 -16.07 9.01
N TRP A 243 -4.51 -14.79 9.27
CA TRP A 243 -5.07 -13.84 8.31
C TRP A 243 -4.24 -13.75 7.02
N ILE A 244 -2.91 -13.72 7.12
CA ILE A 244 -2.01 -13.69 5.97
C ILE A 244 -2.16 -14.95 5.12
N VAL A 245 -2.21 -16.13 5.76
CA VAL A 245 -2.38 -17.41 5.06
C VAL A 245 -3.71 -17.47 4.34
N GLU A 246 -4.81 -17.18 5.04
CA GLU A 246 -6.17 -17.27 4.50
C GLU A 246 -6.41 -16.28 3.34
N ASN A 247 -5.88 -15.06 3.43
CA ASN A 247 -6.02 -14.07 2.38
C ASN A 247 -5.04 -14.24 1.20
N SER A 248 -4.07 -15.16 1.31
CA SER A 248 -3.12 -15.43 0.22
C SER A 248 -3.69 -16.27 -0.93
N GLU A 249 -4.93 -16.75 -0.79
CA GLU A 249 -5.55 -17.69 -1.75
C GLU A 249 -4.68 -18.92 -2.04
N GLY A 250 -3.96 -19.40 -1.02
CA GLY A 250 -3.08 -20.57 -1.11
C GLY A 250 -1.70 -20.29 -1.75
N LYS A 251 -1.36 -19.02 -1.97
CA LYS A 251 -0.04 -18.61 -2.53
C LYS A 251 1.07 -18.59 -1.46
N ILE A 252 0.71 -18.47 -0.19
CA ILE A 252 1.63 -18.36 0.94
C ILE A 252 1.28 -19.45 1.96
N THR A 253 2.27 -20.22 2.38
CA THR A 253 2.08 -21.26 3.38
C THR A 253 2.28 -20.73 4.79
N ALA A 254 1.80 -21.45 5.81
CA ALA A 254 2.04 -21.11 7.20
C ALA A 254 3.55 -21.07 7.55
N GLU A 255 4.36 -21.95 6.92
CA GLU A 255 5.82 -21.96 7.09
C GLU A 255 6.48 -20.73 6.50
N ASP A 256 6.00 -20.24 5.34
CA ASP A 256 6.50 -19.00 4.72
C ASP A 256 6.17 -17.79 5.58
N VAL A 257 4.96 -17.76 6.15
CA VAL A 257 4.56 -16.72 7.10
C VAL A 257 5.48 -16.75 8.32
N GLU A 258 5.69 -17.91 8.95
CA GLU A 258 6.51 -18.01 10.16
C GLU A 258 7.95 -17.52 9.93
N LYS A 259 8.56 -17.84 8.78
CA LYS A 259 9.92 -17.39 8.41
C LYS A 259 10.05 -15.88 8.19
N ASN A 260 9.00 -15.28 7.62
CA ASN A 260 9.05 -13.88 7.18
C ASN A 260 8.22 -12.95 8.07
N TYR A 261 7.60 -13.45 9.13
CA TYR A 261 6.63 -12.72 9.94
C TYR A 261 7.22 -11.46 10.55
N GLU A 262 8.27 -11.60 11.37
CA GLU A 262 8.89 -10.50 12.12
C GLU A 262 9.56 -9.46 11.19
N ASN A 263 10.37 -9.93 10.27
CA ASN A 263 11.21 -9.04 9.44
C ASN A 263 10.48 -8.48 8.20
N GLY A 264 9.36 -9.08 7.81
CA GLY A 264 8.57 -8.66 6.64
C GLY A 264 7.21 -8.12 7.05
N TYR A 265 6.27 -9.02 7.37
CA TYR A 265 4.87 -8.65 7.57
C TYR A 265 4.65 -7.73 8.77
N VAL A 266 5.24 -8.05 9.93
CA VAL A 266 5.08 -7.25 11.16
C VAL A 266 5.71 -5.89 10.99
N LYS A 267 6.92 -5.81 10.42
CA LYS A 267 7.60 -4.54 10.20
C LYS A 267 6.76 -3.60 9.31
N SER A 268 6.24 -4.12 8.21
CA SER A 268 5.38 -3.36 7.30
C SER A 268 4.08 -2.93 7.96
N LEU A 269 3.43 -3.82 8.72
CA LEU A 269 2.19 -3.51 9.43
C LEU A 269 2.43 -2.48 10.54
N ARG A 270 3.52 -2.61 11.33
CA ARG A 270 3.88 -1.62 12.34
C ARG A 270 4.06 -0.24 11.73
N TRP A 271 4.76 -0.15 10.61
CA TRP A 271 4.92 1.11 9.91
C TRP A 271 3.57 1.69 9.47
N GLN A 272 2.73 0.89 8.81
CA GLN A 272 1.39 1.34 8.40
C GLN A 272 0.57 1.88 9.58
N LEU A 273 0.58 1.21 10.73
CA LEU A 273 -0.16 1.66 11.91
C LEU A 273 0.43 2.93 12.53
N ILE A 274 1.76 3.09 12.51
CA ILE A 274 2.44 4.32 12.95
C ILE A 274 2.09 5.47 12.01
N GLU A 275 2.14 5.26 10.71
CA GLU A 275 1.78 6.25 9.69
C GLU A 275 0.31 6.69 9.84
N GLU A 276 -0.62 5.75 10.00
CA GLU A 276 -2.03 6.06 10.27
C GLU A 276 -2.21 6.88 11.57
N ALA A 277 -1.43 6.57 12.61
CA ALA A 277 -1.44 7.32 13.85
C ALA A 277 -0.91 8.75 13.66
N LEU A 278 0.16 8.92 12.88
CA LEU A 278 0.69 10.24 12.52
C LEU A 278 -0.34 11.07 11.74
N VAL A 279 -1.00 10.48 10.74
CA VAL A 279 -2.06 11.16 9.96
C VAL A 279 -3.25 11.54 10.85
N LYS A 280 -3.63 10.70 11.81
CA LYS A 280 -4.69 11.03 12.77
C LYS A 280 -4.30 12.18 13.72
N GLN A 281 -3.02 12.25 14.13
CA GLN A 281 -2.50 13.30 15.02
C GLN A 281 -2.26 14.62 14.29
N SER A 282 -2.03 14.59 12.97
CA SER A 282 -1.55 15.72 12.17
C SER A 282 -2.38 15.88 10.89
N PRO A 283 -3.48 16.68 10.94
CA PRO A 283 -4.36 16.88 9.80
C PRO A 283 -3.67 17.46 8.53
N GLU A 284 -2.51 18.08 8.71
CA GLU A 284 -1.68 18.58 7.60
C GLU A 284 -1.14 17.46 6.71
N LEU A 285 -1.02 16.22 7.19
CA LEU A 285 -0.63 15.07 6.41
C LEU A 285 -1.73 14.58 5.44
N VAL A 286 -2.98 14.94 5.71
CA VAL A 286 -4.08 14.60 4.82
C VAL A 286 -3.88 15.27 3.45
N ILE A 287 -3.85 14.47 2.40
CA ILE A 287 -3.68 14.97 1.02
C ILE A 287 -4.99 15.60 0.54
N LYS A 288 -4.89 16.83 0.07
CA LYS A 288 -6.02 17.59 -0.51
C LYS A 288 -6.01 17.46 -2.03
N GLU A 289 -7.18 17.51 -2.64
CA GLU A 289 -7.31 17.43 -4.10
C GLU A 289 -6.47 18.50 -4.85
N GLN A 290 -6.40 19.71 -4.30
CA GLN A 290 -5.57 20.76 -4.89
C GLN A 290 -4.07 20.40 -4.88
N GLU A 291 -3.59 19.77 -3.81
CA GLU A 291 -2.17 19.35 -3.72
C GLU A 291 -1.85 18.27 -4.76
N VAL A 292 -2.80 17.36 -5.05
CA VAL A 292 -2.67 16.37 -6.12
C VAL A 292 -2.53 17.07 -7.48
N ARG A 293 -3.39 18.04 -7.76
CA ARG A 293 -3.35 18.81 -9.01
C ARG A 293 -2.03 19.57 -9.16
N ASP A 294 -1.59 20.24 -8.11
CA ASP A 294 -0.35 21.01 -8.12
C ASP A 294 0.88 20.12 -8.27
N PHE A 295 0.85 18.93 -7.66
CA PHE A 295 1.90 17.94 -7.80
C PHE A 295 1.99 17.39 -9.23
N VAL A 296 0.85 17.02 -9.84
CA VAL A 296 0.78 16.61 -11.25
C VAL A 296 1.28 17.71 -12.16
N ARG A 297 0.84 18.95 -11.92
CA ARG A 297 1.29 20.12 -12.68
C ARG A 297 2.81 20.29 -12.59
N SER A 298 3.37 20.23 -11.41
CA SER A 298 4.80 20.32 -11.16
C SER A 298 5.59 19.19 -11.84
N MET A 299 5.08 17.96 -11.79
CA MET A 299 5.75 16.78 -12.33
C MET A 299 5.82 16.79 -13.87
N TYR A 300 4.73 17.13 -14.52
CA TYR A 300 4.63 17.06 -15.99
C TYR A 300 4.91 18.38 -16.70
N PHE A 301 4.65 19.51 -16.05
CA PHE A 301 4.68 20.83 -16.65
C PHE A 301 5.55 21.84 -15.87
N GLY A 302 6.32 21.38 -14.88
CA GLY A 302 7.14 22.26 -14.03
C GLY A 302 8.23 23.05 -14.75
N HIS A 303 8.54 22.68 -16.02
CA HIS A 303 9.47 23.41 -16.88
C HIS A 303 8.81 24.54 -17.69
N MET A 304 7.46 24.65 -17.64
CA MET A 304 6.69 25.64 -18.37
C MET A 304 6.31 26.80 -17.45
N ASP A 305 6.48 28.02 -17.91
CA ASP A 305 5.93 29.20 -17.25
C ASP A 305 4.44 29.33 -17.59
N ILE A 306 3.60 28.72 -16.74
CA ILE A 306 2.15 28.62 -16.96
C ILE A 306 1.48 30.02 -16.93
N GLU A 307 2.06 30.99 -16.22
CA GLU A 307 1.48 32.33 -16.15
C GLU A 307 1.52 33.05 -17.50
N THR A 308 2.49 32.72 -18.33
CA THR A 308 2.66 33.33 -19.67
C THR A 308 1.78 32.69 -20.75
N LEU A 309 1.09 31.59 -20.46
CA LEU A 309 0.26 30.87 -21.40
C LEU A 309 -1.11 31.53 -21.58
N ASP A 310 -1.65 31.41 -22.79
CA ASP A 310 -3.03 31.84 -23.09
C ASP A 310 -4.06 30.93 -22.38
N GLU A 311 -5.28 31.45 -22.21
CA GLU A 311 -6.36 30.75 -21.48
C GLU A 311 -6.77 29.43 -22.14
N GLU A 312 -6.66 29.30 -23.47
CA GLU A 312 -6.99 28.03 -24.16
C GLU A 312 -5.95 26.95 -23.82
N THR A 313 -4.69 27.33 -23.79
CA THR A 313 -3.58 26.42 -23.42
C THR A 313 -3.67 26.02 -21.93
N LYS A 314 -3.96 26.97 -21.03
CA LYS A 314 -4.19 26.67 -19.61
C LYS A 314 -5.33 25.67 -19.43
N LYS A 315 -6.44 25.87 -20.13
CA LYS A 315 -7.58 24.93 -20.08
C LYS A 315 -7.20 23.54 -20.58
N ARG A 316 -6.44 23.46 -21.68
CA ARG A 316 -5.94 22.16 -22.18
C ARG A 316 -5.05 21.44 -21.16
N LEU A 317 -4.18 22.17 -20.46
CA LEU A 317 -3.37 21.62 -19.38
C LEU A 317 -4.23 21.09 -18.23
N ASP A 318 -5.25 21.83 -17.82
CA ASP A 318 -6.18 21.39 -16.79
C ASP A 318 -6.96 20.14 -17.21
N ASP A 319 -7.41 20.07 -18.47
CA ASP A 319 -8.07 18.87 -19.03
C ASP A 319 -7.13 17.62 -19.01
N ILE A 320 -5.83 17.83 -19.30
CA ILE A 320 -4.81 16.75 -19.23
C ILE A 320 -4.61 16.31 -17.77
N ILE A 321 -4.46 17.26 -16.85
CA ILE A 321 -4.31 16.98 -15.41
C ILE A 321 -5.53 16.18 -14.91
N ASP A 322 -6.75 16.59 -15.29
CA ASP A 322 -7.97 15.88 -14.93
C ASP A 322 -8.02 14.45 -15.49
N ALA A 323 -7.54 14.26 -16.73
CA ALA A 323 -7.46 12.93 -17.33
C ALA A 323 -6.47 12.01 -16.59
N ILE A 324 -5.31 12.54 -16.18
CA ILE A 324 -4.31 11.82 -15.38
C ILE A 324 -4.88 11.41 -14.01
N ILE A 325 -5.56 12.35 -13.33
CA ILE A 325 -6.14 12.10 -12.00
C ILE A 325 -7.33 11.15 -12.05
N LYS A 326 -8.06 11.07 -13.17
CA LYS A 326 -9.17 10.12 -13.35
C LYS A 326 -8.74 8.67 -13.57
N ASP A 327 -7.52 8.43 -13.98
CA ASP A 327 -6.96 7.08 -14.05
C ASP A 327 -6.61 6.60 -12.64
N ASP A 328 -7.27 5.56 -12.16
CA ASP A 328 -7.14 5.07 -10.78
C ASP A 328 -5.71 4.66 -10.44
N ASN A 329 -4.98 4.02 -11.39
CA ASN A 329 -3.61 3.57 -11.17
C ASN A 329 -2.65 4.76 -11.07
N GLN A 330 -2.79 5.74 -11.97
CA GLN A 330 -1.96 6.95 -11.94
C GLN A 330 -2.26 7.76 -10.68
N ARG A 331 -3.53 7.93 -10.34
CA ARG A 331 -3.94 8.63 -9.11
C ARG A 331 -3.36 7.99 -7.86
N GLN A 332 -3.38 6.66 -7.76
CA GLN A 332 -2.80 5.95 -6.63
C GLN A 332 -1.29 6.16 -6.55
N ASN A 333 -0.57 6.06 -7.67
CA ASN A 333 0.87 6.32 -7.71
C ASN A 333 1.21 7.76 -7.31
N ILE A 334 0.44 8.75 -7.80
CA ILE A 334 0.62 10.16 -7.46
C ILE A 334 0.36 10.39 -5.97
N ASN A 335 -0.72 9.82 -5.43
CA ASN A 335 -1.05 9.93 -4.01
C ASN A 335 0.07 9.33 -3.15
N ASN A 336 0.62 8.16 -3.50
CA ASN A 336 1.72 7.54 -2.78
C ASN A 336 2.96 8.45 -2.78
N GLN A 337 3.37 8.97 -3.94
CA GLN A 337 4.53 9.86 -4.04
C GLN A 337 4.33 11.16 -3.26
N LEU A 338 3.13 11.73 -3.29
CA LEU A 338 2.80 12.94 -2.55
C LEU A 338 2.74 12.68 -1.04
N ALA A 339 2.21 11.52 -0.62
CA ALA A 339 2.21 11.08 0.76
C ALA A 339 3.63 10.93 1.29
N ASP A 340 4.49 10.21 0.57
CA ASP A 340 5.91 10.02 0.94
C ASP A 340 6.63 11.37 1.07
N LYS A 341 6.42 12.27 0.12
CA LYS A 341 7.02 13.61 0.16
C LYS A 341 6.54 14.43 1.36
N LYS A 342 5.23 14.45 1.61
CA LYS A 342 4.64 15.18 2.76
C LYS A 342 5.12 14.60 4.07
N LEU A 343 5.12 13.27 4.18
CA LEU A 343 5.55 12.58 5.37
C LEU A 343 7.05 12.80 5.64
N THR A 344 7.89 12.73 4.61
CA THR A 344 9.33 13.05 4.74
C THR A 344 9.55 14.46 5.26
N ALA A 345 8.88 15.45 4.68
CA ALA A 345 8.98 16.84 5.13
C ALA A 345 8.50 16.99 6.59
N TYR A 346 7.38 16.37 6.93
CA TYR A 346 6.81 16.37 8.28
C TYR A 346 7.76 15.72 9.30
N LEU A 347 8.37 14.58 8.97
CA LEU A 347 9.36 13.92 9.83
C LEU A 347 10.60 14.78 10.03
N LYS A 348 11.12 15.43 8.97
CA LYS A 348 12.26 16.36 9.06
C LYS A 348 11.97 17.56 9.98
N GLU A 349 10.75 18.06 9.97
CA GLU A 349 10.35 19.21 10.78
C GLU A 349 10.09 18.87 12.25
N ASN A 350 9.57 17.66 12.51
CA ASN A 350 9.07 17.29 13.82
C ASN A 350 9.96 16.33 14.61
N MET A 351 10.91 15.63 13.97
CA MET A 351 11.94 14.83 14.65
C MET A 351 13.10 15.73 15.13
N SER A 352 13.93 15.20 16.05
CA SER A 352 15.18 15.86 16.46
C SER A 352 16.28 15.59 15.43
N VAL A 353 16.28 16.37 14.34
CA VAL A 353 17.21 16.21 13.23
C VAL A 353 18.54 16.89 13.48
N THR A 354 19.65 16.18 13.28
CA THR A 354 21.01 16.75 13.28
C THR A 354 21.53 16.75 11.84
N MET A 355 21.82 17.93 11.31
CA MET A 355 22.40 18.07 9.96
C MET A 355 23.89 17.73 10.00
N VAL A 356 24.35 16.89 9.09
CA VAL A 356 25.75 16.47 8.92
C VAL A 356 26.24 16.89 7.55
N ASP A 357 27.22 17.80 7.50
CA ASP A 357 27.88 18.19 6.26
C ASP A 357 28.92 17.11 5.88
N THR A 358 28.88 16.64 4.64
CA THR A 358 29.79 15.57 4.15
C THR A 358 29.91 15.62 2.62
N ASP A 359 30.90 14.94 2.06
CA ASP A 359 30.93 14.54 0.65
C ASP A 359 30.16 13.22 0.45
N TYR A 360 30.03 12.79 -0.80
CA TYR A 360 29.29 11.57 -1.14
C TYR A 360 29.92 10.30 -0.55
N GLU A 361 31.26 10.23 -0.51
CA GLU A 361 31.97 9.09 0.08
C GLU A 361 31.72 8.97 1.59
N GLY A 362 31.76 10.10 2.31
CA GLY A 362 31.43 10.14 3.73
C GLY A 362 29.96 9.80 4.00
N PHE A 363 29.03 10.25 3.17
CA PHE A 363 27.62 9.87 3.21
C PHE A 363 27.46 8.35 3.05
N VAL A 364 28.05 7.77 2.02
CA VAL A 364 27.98 6.33 1.76
C VAL A 364 28.52 5.54 2.96
N LYS A 365 29.65 5.95 3.54
CA LYS A 365 30.21 5.30 4.74
C LYS A 365 29.29 5.42 5.96
N ALA A 366 28.59 6.54 6.11
CA ALA A 366 27.70 6.77 7.25
C ALA A 366 26.37 6.01 7.14
N VAL A 367 25.98 5.66 5.92
CA VAL A 367 24.64 5.12 5.60
C VAL A 367 24.66 3.62 5.38
N LEU A 368 25.69 3.10 4.73
CA LEU A 368 25.85 1.64 4.62
C LEU A 368 26.07 1.06 6.01
N PRO A 369 25.31 0.02 6.43
CA PRO A 369 25.68 -0.72 7.62
C PRO A 369 27.14 -1.11 7.43
N GLN A 370 27.96 -1.00 8.48
CA GLN A 370 29.27 -1.59 8.52
C GLN A 370 29.09 -3.11 8.40
N VAL A 371 28.87 -3.57 7.16
CA VAL A 371 29.22 -4.93 6.83
C VAL A 371 30.72 -4.94 7.09
N GLU A 372 31.14 -5.56 8.20
CA GLU A 372 32.52 -5.93 8.41
C GLU A 372 33.04 -6.38 7.05
N LEU A 373 33.90 -5.56 6.45
CA LEU A 373 34.78 -6.01 5.40
C LEU A 373 35.65 -7.08 6.09
N ALA A 374 35.06 -8.28 6.19
CA ALA A 374 35.85 -9.47 6.47
C ALA A 374 36.95 -9.42 5.42
N SER A 375 38.13 -9.04 5.92
CA SER A 375 39.37 -8.96 5.20
C SER A 375 39.40 -10.04 4.14
N GLU A 376 39.53 -9.64 2.90
CA GLU A 376 39.98 -10.52 1.83
C GLU A 376 41.37 -11.06 2.24
N GLU A 377 41.38 -12.13 2.98
CA GLU A 377 42.54 -12.99 3.06
C GLU A 377 42.80 -13.52 1.66
N LYS A 378 43.76 -12.90 0.99
CA LYS A 378 44.32 -13.39 -0.26
C LYS A 378 44.55 -14.90 -0.15
N PRO A 379 44.03 -15.74 -1.04
CA PRO A 379 44.23 -17.16 -0.99
C PRO A 379 45.74 -17.44 -1.16
N LYS A 380 46.37 -17.95 -0.10
CA LYS A 380 47.76 -18.47 -0.14
C LYS A 380 47.80 -19.51 -1.24
N LYS A 381 48.63 -19.25 -2.28
CA LYS A 381 48.98 -20.20 -3.33
C LYS A 381 49.48 -21.50 -2.69
N SER A 382 48.66 -22.53 -2.67
CA SER A 382 49.06 -23.88 -2.35
C SER A 382 49.89 -24.42 -3.51
N LYS A 383 51.18 -24.71 -3.20
CA LYS A 383 52.12 -25.38 -4.12
C LYS A 383 51.51 -26.72 -4.56
N ALA A 384 51.27 -26.86 -5.84
CA ALA A 384 50.93 -28.13 -6.47
C ALA A 384 52.10 -29.11 -6.30
N LYS A 385 51.89 -30.20 -5.56
CA LYS A 385 52.72 -31.37 -5.58
C LYS A 385 52.35 -32.22 -6.79
N LYS A 386 53.28 -32.31 -7.76
CA LYS A 386 53.31 -33.35 -8.78
C LYS A 386 53.34 -34.75 -8.15
N ALA A 387 52.39 -35.57 -8.42
CA ALA A 387 52.52 -37.01 -8.31
C ALA A 387 52.08 -37.67 -9.60
N SER A 388 52.95 -38.46 -10.07
CA SER A 388 53.05 -39.18 -11.32
C SER A 388 51.95 -40.24 -11.56
N LYS A 389 51.73 -40.49 -12.85
CA LYS A 389 51.09 -41.64 -13.47
C LYS A 389 51.42 -42.98 -12.78
N GLU A 390 50.42 -43.83 -12.70
CA GLU A 390 50.55 -45.21 -13.13
C GLU A 390 49.19 -45.79 -13.59
N GLU A 391 49.27 -46.45 -14.73
CA GLU A 391 48.27 -47.27 -15.42
C GLU A 391 47.93 -48.53 -14.64
N THR A 392 46.73 -49.04 -14.82
CA THR A 392 46.40 -50.42 -15.35
C THR A 392 44.89 -50.63 -15.12
N ALA A 393 44.19 -50.82 -16.19
CA ALA A 393 43.56 -51.99 -16.79
C ALA A 393 42.89 -52.99 -15.81
N GLU A 394 41.56 -53.01 -15.82
CA GLU A 394 40.66 -54.11 -16.25
C GLU A 394 39.21 -53.63 -16.27
#